data_5ded7ce3165d56046c55836f29460dcb
#
_entry.id   5ded7ce3165d56046c55836f29460dcb
#
_cell.length_a   1.000
_cell.length_b   1.000
_cell.length_c   1.000
_cell.angle_alpha   90.00
_cell.angle_beta   90.00
_cell.angle_gamma   90.00
#
_symmetry.space_group_name_H-M   'P 1'
#
loop_
_entity.id
_entity.type
_entity.pdbx_description
1 polymer ?
#
loop_
_entity_poly.entity_id
_entity_poly.type
_entity_poly.pdbx_seq_one_letter_code
_entity_poly.pdbx_strand_id
1 'polypeptide(L)'
;MGGQYYNIQIDERQTVKENIIRLISGTFSGLKDFVETYLKTELRRINNADIVFDTIANGAFHYSDILSKSQIETSTTLNNIIQKLIKMDLVEYICPINDKSNKRKSGYRIKDLSLRFYYNYIYKNESTHNILDDDVFYDTFIKDDFENHFVPNMFVMICKEFLIRKNRESKLNPMLLDIGTYWYDNPKEKKNGQFDVVGQTKDGFIFYECKYTNIKINDEMIKEEISQISKTNLNPVNYGFFSKCGYDIKEKNNYQLYTIDDLFE
;
A
#
# COMPACT_ATOMS: atom_id res chain seq x y z
N MET A 1 9.28 11.53 -1.99
CA MET A 1 9.15 12.99 -1.76
C MET A 1 7.99 13.24 -0.82
N GLY A 2 7.99 14.26 -0.03
CA GLY A 2 6.90 14.65 0.85
C GLY A 2 6.93 14.13 2.29
N GLY A 3 7.62 13.01 2.56
CA GLY A 3 7.50 12.35 3.85
C GLY A 3 7.85 13.23 5.08
N GLN A 4 9.10 13.56 5.29
CA GLN A 4 9.52 14.25 6.53
C GLN A 4 9.02 15.69 6.62
N TYR A 5 9.04 16.46 5.53
CA TYR A 5 8.62 17.87 5.53
C TYR A 5 7.16 18.05 5.96
N TYR A 6 6.27 17.17 5.51
CA TYR A 6 4.86 17.26 5.88
C TYR A 6 4.57 16.66 7.25
N ASN A 7 5.33 15.63 7.67
CA ASN A 7 5.17 15.06 9.01
C ASN A 7 5.44 16.07 10.12
N ILE A 8 6.44 16.94 9.96
CA ILE A 8 6.72 18.01 10.95
C ILE A 8 5.66 19.11 10.97
N GLN A 9 4.77 19.16 9.99
CA GLN A 9 3.68 20.14 9.93
C GLN A 9 2.37 19.62 10.54
N ILE A 10 2.33 18.35 10.96
CA ILE A 10 1.16 17.79 11.65
C ILE A 10 0.98 18.54 12.98
N ASP A 11 -0.22 19.06 13.23
CA ASP A 11 -0.58 19.64 14.49
C ASP A 11 -1.35 18.60 15.32
N GLU A 12 -0.74 18.12 16.38
CA GLU A 12 -1.31 17.09 17.27
C GLU A 12 -2.56 17.57 18.02
N ARG A 13 -2.80 18.89 18.07
CA ARG A 13 -4.01 19.47 18.66
C ARG A 13 -5.21 19.43 17.73
N GLN A 14 -4.98 19.18 16.46
CA GLN A 14 -6.00 19.06 15.42
C GLN A 14 -6.37 17.59 15.19
N THR A 15 -7.60 17.36 14.76
CA THR A 15 -8.04 16.03 14.31
C THR A 15 -7.29 15.58 13.05
N VAL A 16 -7.36 14.29 12.73
CA VAL A 16 -6.82 13.73 11.49
C VAL A 16 -7.45 14.42 10.28
N LYS A 17 -8.77 14.65 10.30
CA LYS A 17 -9.50 15.36 9.24
C LYS A 17 -8.94 16.77 9.02
N GLU A 18 -8.83 17.56 10.08
CA GLU A 18 -8.33 18.94 10.00
C GLU A 18 -6.89 19.01 9.46
N ASN A 19 -6.01 18.09 9.90
CA ASN A 19 -4.66 18.00 9.37
C ASN A 19 -4.65 17.60 7.88
N ILE A 20 -5.50 16.66 7.46
CA ILE A 20 -5.58 16.25 6.05
C ILE A 20 -6.08 17.42 5.19
N ILE A 21 -7.13 18.11 5.61
CA ILE A 21 -7.65 19.26 4.86
C ILE A 21 -6.55 20.32 4.76
N ARG A 22 -5.97 20.73 5.88
CA ARG A 22 -4.94 21.78 5.91
C ARG A 22 -3.71 21.46 5.08
N LEU A 23 -3.22 20.20 5.12
CA LEU A 23 -1.93 19.85 4.53
C LEU A 23 -2.06 19.27 3.11
N ILE A 24 -3.16 18.55 2.80
CA ILE A 24 -3.20 17.65 1.65
C ILE A 24 -4.41 17.90 0.74
N SER A 25 -5.64 17.98 1.28
CA SER A 25 -6.86 17.96 0.47
C SER A 25 -7.57 19.28 0.33
N GLY A 26 -7.25 20.29 1.12
CA GLY A 26 -7.90 21.59 1.03
C GLY A 26 -7.53 22.32 -0.25
N THR A 27 -8.40 23.22 -0.68
CA THR A 27 -8.26 24.01 -1.91
C THR A 27 -6.91 24.71 -2.00
N PHE A 28 -6.39 25.21 -0.87
CA PHE A 28 -5.10 25.93 -0.77
C PHE A 28 -4.03 25.12 -0.01
N SER A 29 -4.12 23.80 -0.01
CA SER A 29 -3.16 22.96 0.70
C SER A 29 -1.81 22.90 -0.03
N GLY A 30 -0.73 23.04 0.73
CA GLY A 30 0.62 23.08 0.15
C GLY A 30 1.05 21.79 -0.57
N LEU A 31 0.54 20.64 -0.15
CA LEU A 31 0.87 19.37 -0.81
C LEU A 31 0.13 19.22 -2.15
N LYS A 32 -1.13 19.65 -2.24
CA LYS A 32 -1.87 19.69 -3.53
C LYS A 32 -1.11 20.58 -4.53
N ASP A 33 -0.78 21.79 -4.15
CA ASP A 33 -0.04 22.72 -5.00
C ASP A 33 1.33 22.17 -5.42
N PHE A 34 2.02 21.50 -4.51
CA PHE A 34 3.28 20.83 -4.82
C PHE A 34 3.09 19.72 -5.85
N VAL A 35 2.10 18.84 -5.67
CA VAL A 35 1.81 17.74 -6.60
C VAL A 35 1.46 18.29 -7.98
N GLU A 36 0.58 19.28 -8.07
CA GLU A 36 0.21 19.90 -9.34
C GLU A 36 1.40 20.56 -10.04
N THR A 37 2.24 21.26 -9.30
CA THR A 37 3.46 21.88 -9.83
C THR A 37 4.42 20.79 -10.34
N TYR A 38 4.62 19.73 -9.57
CA TYR A 38 5.45 18.59 -9.97
C TYR A 38 4.95 17.91 -11.24
N LEU A 39 3.64 17.69 -11.35
CA LEU A 39 3.02 17.15 -12.56
C LEU A 39 3.25 18.06 -13.76
N LYS A 40 3.07 19.36 -13.59
CA LYS A 40 3.24 20.36 -14.66
C LYS A 40 4.69 20.55 -15.12
N THR A 41 5.67 20.37 -14.23
CA THR A 41 7.09 20.65 -14.51
C THR A 41 7.87 19.39 -14.88
N GLU A 42 7.83 18.37 -14.04
CA GLU A 42 8.67 17.17 -14.19
C GLU A 42 8.03 16.13 -15.11
N LEU A 43 6.72 15.92 -15.00
CA LEU A 43 6.02 14.91 -15.79
C LEU A 43 5.52 15.42 -17.15
N ARG A 44 5.55 16.72 -17.40
CA ARG A 44 5.17 17.30 -18.72
C ARG A 44 5.89 16.64 -19.90
N ARG A 45 7.09 16.08 -19.68
CA ARG A 45 7.90 15.40 -20.70
C ARG A 45 7.47 13.95 -20.95
N ILE A 46 6.55 13.42 -20.15
CA ILE A 46 6.02 12.07 -20.27
C ILE A 46 4.53 12.20 -20.67
N ASN A 47 4.28 12.29 -21.97
CA ASN A 47 2.90 12.36 -22.47
C ASN A 47 2.08 11.20 -21.91
N ASN A 48 0.85 11.47 -21.47
CA ASN A 48 -0.11 10.50 -20.94
C ASN A 48 0.31 9.86 -19.59
N ALA A 49 1.25 10.45 -18.84
CA ALA A 49 1.61 9.95 -17.50
C ALA A 49 0.41 10.05 -16.54
N ASP A 50 -0.32 11.14 -16.59
CA ASP A 50 -1.54 11.40 -15.83
C ASP A 50 -2.63 10.35 -16.10
N ILE A 51 -2.81 9.95 -17.35
CA ILE A 51 -3.75 8.89 -17.74
C ILE A 51 -3.34 7.54 -17.11
N VAL A 52 -2.04 7.24 -17.07
CA VAL A 52 -1.54 6.01 -16.42
C VAL A 52 -1.77 6.05 -14.91
N PHE A 53 -1.48 7.17 -14.26
CA PHE A 53 -1.75 7.32 -12.82
C PHE A 53 -3.23 7.21 -12.50
N ASP A 54 -4.08 7.91 -13.23
CA ASP A 54 -5.54 7.85 -13.04
C ASP A 54 -6.06 6.42 -13.24
N THR A 55 -5.61 5.74 -14.29
CA THR A 55 -6.00 4.36 -14.57
C THR A 55 -5.60 3.40 -13.44
N ILE A 56 -4.40 3.54 -12.89
CA ILE A 56 -3.92 2.74 -11.75
C ILE A 56 -4.72 3.10 -10.48
N ALA A 57 -4.94 4.38 -10.21
CA ALA A 57 -5.70 4.85 -9.06
C ALA A 57 -7.16 4.35 -9.08
N ASN A 58 -7.75 4.20 -10.26
CA ASN A 58 -9.07 3.60 -10.46
C ASN A 58 -9.07 2.06 -10.49
N GLY A 59 -8.03 1.42 -9.94
CA GLY A 59 -7.97 -0.01 -9.67
C GLY A 59 -7.44 -0.89 -10.80
N ALA A 60 -6.89 -0.33 -11.87
CA ALA A 60 -6.18 -1.13 -12.87
C ALA A 60 -4.80 -1.53 -12.33
N PHE A 61 -4.64 -2.81 -12.05
CA PHE A 61 -3.40 -3.36 -11.48
C PHE A 61 -2.55 -4.05 -12.55
N HIS A 62 -3.15 -4.91 -13.38
CA HIS A 62 -2.41 -5.65 -14.40
C HIS A 62 -2.10 -4.80 -15.62
N TYR A 63 -1.00 -5.10 -16.30
CA TYR A 63 -0.60 -4.40 -17.50
C TYR A 63 -1.70 -4.37 -18.59
N SER A 64 -2.40 -5.49 -18.78
CA SER A 64 -3.53 -5.60 -19.71
C SER A 64 -4.67 -4.64 -19.39
N ASP A 65 -4.97 -4.50 -18.09
CA ASP A 65 -6.04 -3.65 -17.61
C ASP A 65 -5.69 -2.17 -17.78
N ILE A 66 -4.43 -1.81 -17.47
CA ILE A 66 -3.92 -0.46 -17.69
C ILE A 66 -3.98 -0.12 -19.19
N LEU A 67 -3.52 -1.03 -20.07
CA LEU A 67 -3.54 -0.81 -21.51
C LEU A 67 -4.98 -0.60 -22.04
N SER A 68 -5.90 -1.45 -21.63
CA SER A 68 -7.29 -1.40 -22.11
C SER A 68 -8.05 -0.18 -21.59
N LYS A 69 -7.83 0.22 -20.33
CA LYS A 69 -8.55 1.33 -19.70
C LYS A 69 -7.95 2.70 -19.99
N SER A 70 -6.63 2.80 -20.16
CA SER A 70 -5.94 4.06 -20.46
C SER A 70 -6.16 4.59 -21.88
N GLN A 71 -6.71 3.76 -22.77
CA GLN A 71 -6.88 4.11 -24.20
C GLN A 71 -5.57 4.53 -24.89
N ILE A 72 -4.42 4.15 -24.36
CA ILE A 72 -3.12 4.36 -24.99
C ILE A 72 -3.01 3.45 -26.19
N GLU A 73 -2.76 4.03 -27.38
CA GLU A 73 -2.87 3.35 -28.67
C GLU A 73 -2.02 2.09 -28.80
N THR A 74 -0.83 2.07 -28.21
CA THR A 74 0.08 0.93 -28.36
C THR A 74 0.68 0.45 -27.06
N SER A 75 0.85 -0.87 -26.96
CA SER A 75 1.56 -1.52 -25.86
C SER A 75 2.99 -0.98 -25.67
N THR A 76 3.70 -0.67 -26.77
CA THR A 76 5.04 -0.10 -26.71
C THR A 76 5.04 1.28 -26.05
N THR A 77 4.08 2.13 -26.38
CA THR A 77 3.94 3.47 -25.76
C THR A 77 3.68 3.35 -24.26
N LEU A 78 2.72 2.51 -23.87
CA LEU A 78 2.43 2.28 -22.45
C LEU A 78 3.66 1.76 -21.69
N ASN A 79 4.37 0.76 -22.26
CA ASN A 79 5.57 0.23 -21.62
C ASN A 79 6.62 1.32 -21.42
N ASN A 80 6.86 2.17 -22.40
CA ASN A 80 7.82 3.27 -22.29
C ASN A 80 7.44 4.27 -21.20
N ILE A 81 6.15 4.58 -21.05
CA ILE A 81 5.65 5.45 -20.00
C ILE A 81 5.91 4.79 -18.64
N ILE A 82 5.43 3.57 -18.44
CA ILE A 82 5.57 2.84 -17.16
C ILE A 82 7.04 2.72 -16.76
N GLN A 83 7.95 2.36 -17.70
CA GLN A 83 9.37 2.24 -17.39
C GLN A 83 9.99 3.58 -16.96
N LYS A 84 9.58 4.70 -17.55
CA LYS A 84 10.00 6.04 -17.10
C LYS A 84 9.49 6.33 -15.69
N LEU A 85 8.22 6.05 -15.40
CA LEU A 85 7.63 6.28 -14.09
C LEU A 85 8.28 5.39 -13.00
N ILE A 86 8.64 4.15 -13.32
CA ILE A 86 9.40 3.27 -12.42
C ILE A 86 10.80 3.85 -12.17
N LYS A 87 11.50 4.31 -13.21
CA LYS A 87 12.82 4.91 -13.08
C LYS A 87 12.82 6.19 -12.23
N MET A 88 11.70 6.92 -12.22
CA MET A 88 11.48 8.10 -11.38
C MET A 88 11.01 7.75 -9.98
N ASP A 89 10.88 6.46 -9.65
CA ASP A 89 10.39 5.95 -8.36
C ASP A 89 8.94 6.36 -8.02
N LEU A 90 8.12 6.62 -9.03
CA LEU A 90 6.72 7.04 -8.88
C LEU A 90 5.73 5.89 -9.00
N VAL A 91 6.10 4.85 -9.74
CA VAL A 91 5.35 3.60 -9.91
C VAL A 91 6.25 2.44 -9.55
N GLU A 92 5.71 1.43 -8.93
CA GLU A 92 6.41 0.18 -8.64
C GLU A 92 5.74 -1.01 -9.33
N TYR A 93 6.57 -1.98 -9.71
CA TYR A 93 6.11 -3.28 -10.19
C TYR A 93 6.02 -4.24 -9.02
N ILE A 94 4.88 -4.87 -8.85
CA ILE A 94 4.59 -5.81 -7.77
C ILE A 94 4.42 -7.20 -8.38
N CYS A 95 5.14 -8.17 -7.83
CA CYS A 95 5.03 -9.57 -8.22
C CYS A 95 5.00 -10.48 -6.99
N PRO A 96 4.47 -11.71 -7.12
CA PRO A 96 4.49 -12.68 -6.03
C PRO A 96 5.91 -13.02 -5.62
N ILE A 97 6.18 -13.09 -4.31
CA ILE A 97 7.51 -13.41 -3.77
C ILE A 97 8.04 -14.77 -4.25
N ASN A 98 7.15 -15.72 -4.41
CA ASN A 98 7.46 -17.10 -4.79
C ASN A 98 7.46 -17.37 -6.31
N ASP A 99 7.00 -16.40 -7.11
CA ASP A 99 6.93 -16.55 -8.58
C ASP A 99 7.05 -15.16 -9.25
N LYS A 100 8.25 -14.61 -9.20
CA LYS A 100 8.56 -13.26 -9.74
C LYS A 100 8.38 -13.15 -11.25
N SER A 101 8.34 -14.26 -11.96
CA SER A 101 8.14 -14.30 -13.41
C SER A 101 6.65 -14.32 -13.82
N ASN A 102 5.74 -14.47 -12.88
CA ASN A 102 4.32 -14.61 -13.13
C ASN A 102 3.65 -13.28 -13.48
N LYS A 103 3.66 -12.95 -14.76
CA LYS A 103 3.04 -11.72 -15.27
C LYS A 103 1.53 -11.63 -15.03
N ARG A 104 0.83 -12.77 -14.88
CA ARG A 104 -0.61 -12.78 -14.63
C ARG A 104 -0.95 -12.36 -13.20
N LYS A 105 -0.04 -12.63 -12.26
CA LYS A 105 -0.17 -12.25 -10.85
C LYS A 105 0.62 -11.00 -10.50
N SER A 106 1.24 -10.35 -11.48
CA SER A 106 2.02 -9.14 -11.30
C SER A 106 1.28 -7.92 -11.81
N GLY A 107 1.64 -6.75 -11.29
CA GLY A 107 1.01 -5.52 -11.70
C GLY A 107 1.79 -4.28 -11.25
N TYR A 108 1.12 -3.16 -11.31
CA TYR A 108 1.70 -1.85 -11.06
C TYR A 108 0.89 -1.08 -10.02
N ARG A 109 1.59 -0.33 -9.19
CA ARG A 109 0.99 0.53 -8.17
C ARG A 109 1.71 1.88 -8.15
N ILE A 110 0.98 2.95 -7.88
CA ILE A 110 1.59 4.25 -7.59
C ILE A 110 2.36 4.11 -6.28
N LYS A 111 3.68 4.34 -6.33
CA LYS A 111 4.58 4.21 -5.18
C LYS A 111 4.61 5.48 -4.34
N ASP A 112 4.66 6.65 -5.00
CA ASP A 112 4.63 7.93 -4.31
C ASP A 112 3.27 8.16 -3.64
N LEU A 113 3.27 8.34 -2.32
CA LEU A 113 2.05 8.44 -1.52
C LEU A 113 1.28 9.73 -1.77
N SER A 114 1.96 10.82 -2.11
CA SER A 114 1.31 12.09 -2.41
C SER A 114 0.56 12.01 -3.74
N LEU A 115 1.19 11.42 -4.77
CA LEU A 115 0.54 11.15 -6.04
C LEU A 115 -0.61 10.16 -5.88
N ARG A 116 -0.40 9.11 -5.08
CA ARG A 116 -1.45 8.12 -4.82
C ARG A 116 -2.68 8.76 -4.16
N PHE A 117 -2.50 9.61 -3.16
CA PHE A 117 -3.60 10.35 -2.54
C PHE A 117 -4.26 11.30 -3.55
N TYR A 118 -3.46 12.07 -4.29
CA TYR A 118 -3.95 13.05 -5.27
C TYR A 118 -4.83 12.40 -6.34
N TYR A 119 -4.38 11.31 -6.97
CA TYR A 119 -5.15 10.63 -8.02
C TYR A 119 -6.35 9.87 -7.45
N ASN A 120 -6.26 9.32 -6.24
CA ASN A 120 -7.39 8.63 -5.63
C ASN A 120 -8.54 9.58 -5.28
N TYR A 121 -8.25 10.80 -4.86
CA TYR A 121 -9.28 11.66 -4.26
C TYR A 121 -9.46 13.00 -4.96
N ILE A 122 -8.39 13.67 -5.36
CA ILE A 122 -8.45 15.04 -5.90
C ILE A 122 -8.66 15.04 -7.41
N TYR A 123 -7.77 14.40 -8.14
CA TYR A 123 -7.73 14.45 -9.62
C TYR A 123 -9.06 14.08 -10.27
N LYS A 124 -9.61 12.93 -9.91
CA LYS A 124 -10.90 12.46 -10.49
C LYS A 124 -12.11 13.31 -10.09
N ASN A 125 -11.99 14.12 -9.05
CA ASN A 125 -13.06 14.97 -8.52
C ASN A 125 -12.72 16.47 -8.64
N GLU A 126 -11.76 16.86 -9.48
CA GLU A 126 -11.22 18.22 -9.55
C GLU A 126 -12.31 19.29 -9.71
N SER A 127 -13.25 19.09 -10.61
CA SER A 127 -14.37 20.02 -10.84
C SER A 127 -15.22 20.23 -9.58
N THR A 128 -15.48 19.15 -8.85
CA THR A 128 -16.28 19.18 -7.61
C THR A 128 -15.47 19.76 -6.44
N HIS A 129 -14.17 19.44 -6.38
CA HIS A 129 -13.26 20.00 -5.40
C HIS A 129 -13.19 21.54 -5.45
N ASN A 130 -13.25 22.10 -6.66
CA ASN A 130 -13.17 23.56 -6.87
C ASN A 130 -14.46 24.32 -6.47
N ILE A 131 -15.58 23.64 -6.23
CA ILE A 131 -16.88 24.28 -5.94
C ILE A 131 -17.45 23.91 -4.56
N LEU A 132 -16.93 22.88 -3.91
CA LEU A 132 -17.37 22.48 -2.57
C LEU A 132 -16.50 23.11 -1.49
N ASP A 133 -17.09 23.28 -0.32
CA ASP A 133 -16.34 23.51 0.91
C ASP A 133 -15.42 22.33 1.21
N ASP A 134 -14.23 22.60 1.75
CA ASP A 134 -13.18 21.59 1.99
C ASP A 134 -13.65 20.49 2.95
N ASP A 135 -14.44 20.84 3.99
CA ASP A 135 -15.01 19.86 4.92
C ASP A 135 -16.04 18.96 4.26
N VAL A 136 -16.91 19.54 3.43
CA VAL A 136 -17.91 18.78 2.66
C VAL A 136 -17.23 17.86 1.65
N PHE A 137 -16.19 18.36 0.98
CA PHE A 137 -15.42 17.54 0.05
C PHE A 137 -14.75 16.35 0.75
N TYR A 138 -14.10 16.58 1.89
CA TYR A 138 -13.47 15.52 2.67
C TYR A 138 -14.49 14.45 3.09
N ASP A 139 -15.60 14.87 3.70
CA ASP A 139 -16.61 13.94 4.21
C ASP A 139 -17.29 13.11 3.09
N THR A 140 -17.39 13.68 1.88
CA THR A 140 -18.07 13.04 0.74
C THR A 140 -17.15 12.11 -0.06
N PHE A 141 -15.90 12.50 -0.30
CA PHE A 141 -15.03 11.83 -1.28
C PHE A 141 -13.80 11.16 -0.68
N ILE A 142 -13.44 11.47 0.56
CA ILE A 142 -12.18 10.99 1.15
C ILE A 142 -12.44 10.06 2.33
N LYS A 143 -13.22 10.49 3.30
CA LYS A 143 -13.33 9.91 4.63
C LYS A 143 -13.46 8.38 4.62
N ASP A 144 -14.51 7.86 3.97
CA ASP A 144 -14.84 6.44 4.07
C ASP A 144 -13.77 5.55 3.44
N ASP A 145 -13.29 5.90 2.25
CA ASP A 145 -12.23 5.13 1.58
C ASP A 145 -10.87 5.31 2.27
N PHE A 146 -10.59 6.52 2.75
CA PHE A 146 -9.36 6.81 3.47
C PHE A 146 -9.23 5.97 4.74
N GLU A 147 -10.27 5.91 5.55
CA GLU A 147 -10.26 5.18 6.82
C GLU A 147 -10.31 3.65 6.62
N ASN A 148 -11.08 3.17 5.64
CA ASN A 148 -11.36 1.75 5.48
C ASN A 148 -10.44 1.03 4.47
N HIS A 149 -9.77 1.75 3.57
CA HIS A 149 -8.92 1.17 2.54
C HIS A 149 -7.54 1.82 2.45
N PHE A 150 -7.47 3.16 2.33
CA PHE A 150 -6.19 3.82 2.12
C PHE A 150 -5.25 3.63 3.31
N VAL A 151 -5.68 3.96 4.52
CA VAL A 151 -4.87 3.82 5.73
C VAL A 151 -4.51 2.37 6.06
N PRO A 152 -5.43 1.39 6.02
CA PRO A 152 -5.08 -0.02 6.17
C PRO A 152 -4.02 -0.51 5.18
N ASN A 153 -4.13 -0.12 3.90
CA ASN A 153 -3.11 -0.44 2.90
C ASN A 153 -1.75 0.22 3.20
N MET A 154 -1.75 1.45 3.74
CA MET A 154 -0.52 2.11 4.19
C MET A 154 0.10 1.40 5.39
N PHE A 155 -0.71 0.91 6.32
CA PHE A 155 -0.24 0.15 7.46
C PHE A 155 0.55 -1.10 7.02
N VAL A 156 0.05 -1.86 6.04
CA VAL A 156 0.79 -2.99 5.45
C VAL A 156 2.15 -2.55 4.90
N MET A 157 2.20 -1.42 4.18
CA MET A 157 3.48 -0.91 3.66
C MET A 157 4.45 -0.53 4.77
N ILE A 158 3.96 0.12 5.82
CA ILE A 158 4.77 0.51 6.99
C ILE A 158 5.30 -0.74 7.72
N CYS A 159 4.46 -1.77 7.91
CA CYS A 159 4.88 -3.04 8.49
C CYS A 159 6.00 -3.71 7.67
N LYS A 160 5.87 -3.70 6.35
CA LYS A 160 6.90 -4.22 5.46
C LYS A 160 8.22 -3.44 5.59
N GLU A 161 8.17 -2.11 5.58
CA GLU A 161 9.37 -1.26 5.74
C GLU A 161 10.01 -1.45 7.13
N PHE A 162 9.20 -1.60 8.17
CA PHE A 162 9.69 -1.94 9.51
C PHE A 162 10.49 -3.24 9.51
N LEU A 163 9.97 -4.30 8.90
CA LEU A 163 10.69 -5.58 8.79
C LEU A 163 11.99 -5.44 7.99
N ILE A 164 11.98 -4.69 6.89
CA ILE A 164 13.19 -4.41 6.11
C ILE A 164 14.23 -3.68 6.97
N ARG A 165 13.82 -2.66 7.73
CA ARG A 165 14.70 -1.92 8.64
C ARG A 165 15.29 -2.84 9.71
N LYS A 166 14.45 -3.57 10.45
CA LYS A 166 14.89 -4.53 11.47
C LYS A 166 15.83 -5.61 10.91
N ASN A 167 15.56 -6.07 9.67
CA ASN A 167 16.42 -7.05 9.01
C ASN A 167 17.81 -6.47 8.68
N ARG A 168 17.89 -5.23 8.17
CA ARG A 168 19.14 -4.51 7.92
C ARG A 168 19.95 -4.27 9.19
N GLU A 169 19.27 -4.06 10.30
CA GLU A 169 19.86 -3.89 11.64
C GLU A 169 20.23 -5.22 12.31
N SER A 170 20.05 -6.36 11.63
CA SER A 170 20.27 -7.71 12.17
C SER A 170 19.43 -8.02 13.42
N LYS A 171 18.26 -7.39 13.54
CA LYS A 171 17.33 -7.56 14.67
C LYS A 171 16.22 -8.58 14.40
N LEU A 172 16.18 -9.19 13.21
CA LEU A 172 15.26 -10.28 12.88
C LEU A 172 15.95 -11.63 12.98
N ASN A 173 15.26 -12.58 13.60
CA ASN A 173 15.68 -13.98 13.67
C ASN A 173 14.45 -14.87 13.35
N PRO A 174 14.49 -15.68 12.29
CA PRO A 174 15.57 -15.76 11.29
C PRO A 174 15.65 -14.52 10.39
N MET A 175 16.83 -14.29 9.81
CA MET A 175 17.06 -13.23 8.84
C MET A 175 16.24 -13.47 7.56
N LEU A 176 15.66 -12.42 7.00
CA LEU A 176 14.93 -12.47 5.75
C LEU A 176 15.87 -12.27 4.56
N LEU A 177 15.81 -13.18 3.58
CA LEU A 177 16.52 -13.11 2.31
C LEU A 177 15.75 -12.33 1.26
N ASP A 178 14.41 -12.35 1.35
CA ASP A 178 13.49 -11.60 0.51
C ASP A 178 12.23 -11.28 1.28
N ILE A 179 11.47 -10.26 0.83
CA ILE A 179 10.21 -9.85 1.44
C ILE A 179 9.24 -9.33 0.38
N GLY A 180 8.04 -9.85 0.35
CA GLY A 180 7.04 -9.50 -0.65
C GLY A 180 5.65 -9.92 -0.27
N THR A 181 4.75 -9.88 -1.25
CA THR A 181 3.38 -10.35 -1.15
C THR A 181 3.26 -11.73 -1.79
N TYR A 182 2.44 -12.60 -1.25
CA TYR A 182 2.15 -13.90 -1.83
C TYR A 182 0.69 -13.99 -2.25
N TRP A 183 0.43 -14.35 -3.49
CA TRP A 183 -0.90 -14.62 -4.00
C TRP A 183 -1.10 -16.10 -4.25
N TYR A 184 -2.17 -16.65 -3.74
CA TYR A 184 -2.54 -18.05 -3.99
C TYR A 184 -3.87 -18.16 -4.72
N ASP A 185 -3.94 -19.15 -5.61
CA ASP A 185 -5.17 -19.60 -6.22
C ASP A 185 -5.45 -21.02 -5.74
N ASN A 186 -6.63 -21.26 -5.23
CA ASN A 186 -7.14 -22.59 -4.97
C ASN A 186 -8.32 -22.89 -5.89
N PRO A 187 -8.07 -23.39 -7.13
CA PRO A 187 -9.14 -23.67 -8.10
C PRO A 187 -10.15 -24.69 -7.60
N LYS A 188 -9.74 -25.63 -6.72
CA LYS A 188 -10.61 -26.66 -6.15
C LYS A 188 -11.66 -26.08 -5.22
N GLU A 189 -11.29 -25.10 -4.43
CA GLU A 189 -12.19 -24.42 -3.50
C GLU A 189 -12.75 -23.12 -4.08
N LYS A 190 -12.37 -22.75 -5.32
CA LYS A 190 -12.71 -21.46 -5.96
C LYS A 190 -12.37 -20.26 -5.08
N LYS A 191 -11.26 -20.35 -4.36
CA LYS A 191 -10.78 -19.29 -3.46
C LYS A 191 -9.44 -18.78 -3.95
N ASN A 192 -9.37 -17.46 -4.08
CA ASN A 192 -8.14 -16.74 -4.29
C ASN A 192 -7.86 -15.93 -3.03
N GLY A 193 -6.60 -15.75 -2.69
CA GLY A 193 -6.22 -14.97 -1.55
C GLY A 193 -4.84 -14.37 -1.70
N GLN A 194 -4.56 -13.42 -0.82
CA GLN A 194 -3.29 -12.73 -0.74
C GLN A 194 -2.83 -12.74 0.71
N PHE A 195 -1.56 -12.99 0.91
CA PHE A 195 -0.89 -12.69 2.18
C PHE A 195 -0.08 -11.42 1.98
N ASP A 196 -0.34 -10.43 2.81
CA ASP A 196 0.14 -9.07 2.63
C ASP A 196 1.65 -8.96 2.69
N VAL A 197 2.26 -9.61 3.69
CA VAL A 197 3.71 -9.59 3.88
C VAL A 197 4.20 -11.01 4.13
N VAL A 198 5.07 -11.49 3.27
CA VAL A 198 5.72 -12.79 3.40
C VAL A 198 7.23 -12.60 3.30
N GLY A 199 7.95 -13.05 4.31
CA GLY A 199 9.40 -13.04 4.35
C GLY A 199 9.96 -14.41 3.98
N GLN A 200 10.89 -14.46 3.03
CA GLN A 200 11.63 -15.68 2.69
C GLN A 200 12.88 -15.78 3.58
N THR A 201 13.06 -16.92 4.21
CA THR A 201 14.26 -17.25 4.99
C THR A 201 15.05 -18.36 4.30
N LYS A 202 16.17 -18.79 4.89
CA LYS A 202 16.94 -19.94 4.38
C LYS A 202 16.14 -21.25 4.47
N ASP A 203 15.27 -21.38 5.48
CA ASP A 203 14.61 -22.65 5.81
C ASP A 203 13.14 -22.70 5.38
N GLY A 204 12.58 -21.58 4.89
CA GLY A 204 11.18 -21.47 4.46
C GLY A 204 10.66 -20.04 4.53
N PHE A 205 9.40 -19.87 4.87
CA PHE A 205 8.73 -18.58 4.83
C PHE A 205 8.15 -18.20 6.19
N ILE A 206 8.15 -16.89 6.49
CA ILE A 206 7.41 -16.29 7.60
C ILE A 206 6.26 -15.49 7.01
N PHE A 207 5.06 -15.75 7.47
CA PHE A 207 3.85 -15.04 7.07
C PHE A 207 3.52 -13.99 8.12
N TYR A 208 3.34 -12.75 7.69
CA TYR A 208 2.98 -11.63 8.55
C TYR A 208 1.60 -11.12 8.16
N GLU A 209 0.68 -11.15 9.11
CA GLU A 209 -0.65 -10.58 8.98
C GLU A 209 -0.68 -9.18 9.59
N CYS A 210 -1.25 -8.22 8.87
CA CYS A 210 -1.30 -6.81 9.26
C CYS A 210 -2.74 -6.38 9.52
N LYS A 211 -3.14 -6.25 10.79
CA LYS A 211 -4.50 -5.87 11.20
C LYS A 211 -4.58 -4.41 11.65
N TYR A 212 -5.04 -3.55 10.77
CA TYR A 212 -5.38 -2.16 11.10
C TYR A 212 -6.86 -2.04 11.47
N THR A 213 -7.25 -2.65 12.58
CA THR A 213 -8.63 -2.68 13.08
C THR A 213 -8.71 -2.14 14.49
N ASN A 214 -9.92 -1.77 14.93
CA ASN A 214 -10.18 -1.34 16.31
C ASN A 214 -10.42 -2.52 17.27
N ILE A 215 -10.06 -3.73 16.86
CA ILE A 215 -10.22 -4.97 17.63
C ILE A 215 -8.83 -5.56 17.86
N LYS A 216 -8.58 -6.05 19.08
CA LYS A 216 -7.36 -6.80 19.40
C LYS A 216 -7.33 -8.12 18.64
N ILE A 217 -6.14 -8.53 18.22
CA ILE A 217 -5.95 -9.87 17.64
C ILE A 217 -6.12 -10.90 18.76
N ASN A 218 -6.98 -11.88 18.54
CA ASN A 218 -7.25 -12.97 19.47
C ASN A 218 -6.82 -14.35 18.92
N ASP A 219 -6.92 -15.39 19.75
CA ASP A 219 -6.50 -16.75 19.38
C ASP A 219 -7.28 -17.32 18.17
N GLU A 220 -8.54 -16.94 17.98
CA GLU A 220 -9.36 -17.41 16.86
C GLU A 220 -8.86 -16.83 15.54
N MET A 221 -8.60 -15.52 15.50
CA MET A 221 -8.05 -14.83 14.33
C MET A 221 -6.70 -15.42 13.91
N ILE A 222 -5.83 -15.73 14.88
CA ILE A 222 -4.53 -16.36 14.63
C ILE A 222 -4.73 -17.76 14.01
N LYS A 223 -5.63 -18.56 14.56
CA LYS A 223 -5.92 -19.91 14.05
C LYS A 223 -6.50 -19.89 12.64
N GLU A 224 -7.38 -18.95 12.36
CA GLU A 224 -7.94 -18.76 11.02
C GLU A 224 -6.84 -18.44 10.00
N GLU A 225 -5.93 -17.53 10.32
CA GLU A 225 -4.83 -17.15 9.45
C GLU A 225 -3.87 -18.31 9.20
N ILE A 226 -3.45 -19.02 10.24
CA ILE A 226 -2.60 -20.22 10.13
C ILE A 226 -3.30 -21.29 9.28
N SER A 227 -4.61 -21.46 9.45
CA SER A 227 -5.40 -22.40 8.63
C SER A 227 -5.41 -22.02 7.16
N GLN A 228 -5.46 -20.73 6.83
CA GLN A 228 -5.37 -20.27 5.44
C GLN A 228 -3.97 -20.54 4.86
N ILE A 229 -2.92 -20.25 5.62
CA ILE A 229 -1.53 -20.49 5.22
C ILE A 229 -1.26 -21.97 4.97
N SER A 230 -1.83 -22.86 5.79
CA SER A 230 -1.68 -24.32 5.62
C SER A 230 -2.22 -24.85 4.28
N LYS A 231 -3.07 -24.09 3.60
CA LYS A 231 -3.60 -24.43 2.26
C LYS A 231 -2.67 -24.00 1.11
N THR A 232 -1.58 -23.32 1.42
CA THR A 232 -0.55 -22.98 0.45
C THR A 232 0.45 -24.14 0.30
N ASN A 233 1.24 -24.10 -0.79
CA ASN A 233 2.34 -25.05 -0.98
C ASN A 233 3.66 -24.54 -0.37
N LEU A 234 3.63 -23.47 0.43
CA LEU A 234 4.80 -22.90 1.08
C LEU A 234 5.07 -23.63 2.41
N ASN A 235 6.34 -23.63 2.82
CA ASN A 235 6.76 -24.17 4.10
C ASN A 235 6.85 -23.02 5.14
N PRO A 236 5.85 -22.84 6.01
CA PRO A 236 5.91 -21.82 7.05
C PRO A 236 6.87 -22.26 8.15
N VAL A 237 7.89 -21.44 8.42
CA VAL A 237 8.82 -21.65 9.55
C VAL A 237 8.44 -20.86 10.79
N ASN A 238 7.68 -19.77 10.60
CA ASN A 238 7.10 -18.99 11.69
C ASN A 238 5.94 -18.10 11.17
N TYR A 239 5.26 -17.45 12.11
CA TYR A 239 4.18 -16.51 11.86
C TYR A 239 4.43 -15.22 12.61
N GLY A 240 4.07 -14.10 12.00
CA GLY A 240 4.13 -12.78 12.60
C GLY A 240 2.79 -12.06 12.49
N PHE A 241 2.55 -11.15 13.39
CA PHE A 241 1.32 -10.37 13.41
C PHE A 241 1.64 -8.92 13.75
N PHE A 242 1.01 -8.00 13.03
CA PHE A 242 1.02 -6.58 13.33
C PHE A 242 -0.39 -6.16 13.72
N SER A 243 -0.54 -5.54 14.87
CA SER A 243 -1.83 -5.12 15.39
C SER A 243 -1.84 -3.63 15.75
N LYS A 244 -2.84 -2.90 15.24
CA LYS A 244 -3.10 -1.52 15.68
C LYS A 244 -3.50 -1.47 17.16
N CYS A 245 -4.34 -2.41 17.62
CA CYS A 245 -4.93 -2.39 18.96
C CYS A 245 -4.32 -3.38 19.95
N GLY A 246 -3.23 -4.07 19.55
CA GLY A 246 -2.58 -5.07 20.40
C GLY A 246 -3.28 -6.42 20.37
N TYR A 247 -3.08 -7.22 21.42
CA TYR A 247 -3.40 -8.64 21.45
C TYR A 247 -4.26 -8.99 22.65
N ASP A 248 -5.15 -9.98 22.49
CA ASP A 248 -5.90 -10.68 23.53
C ASP A 248 -5.74 -12.19 23.29
N ILE A 249 -4.56 -12.70 23.56
CA ILE A 249 -4.15 -14.10 23.33
C ILE A 249 -3.65 -14.72 24.62
N LYS A 250 -3.99 -15.99 24.83
CA LYS A 250 -3.62 -16.74 26.04
C LYS A 250 -2.17 -17.17 26.04
N GLU A 251 -1.70 -17.66 24.90
CA GLU A 251 -0.32 -18.14 24.73
C GLU A 251 0.34 -17.44 23.54
N LYS A 252 1.47 -16.79 23.78
CA LYS A 252 2.18 -16.07 22.72
C LYS A 252 2.89 -16.99 21.73
N ASN A 253 3.00 -18.28 22.02
CA ASN A 253 3.82 -19.21 21.26
C ASN A 253 5.16 -18.56 20.85
N ASN A 254 5.74 -18.98 19.74
CA ASN A 254 6.95 -18.35 19.18
C ASN A 254 6.61 -17.32 18.09
N TYR A 255 5.39 -16.76 18.09
CA TYR A 255 4.98 -15.77 17.10
C TYR A 255 5.76 -14.47 17.24
N GLN A 256 6.06 -13.83 16.12
CA GLN A 256 6.59 -12.47 16.09
C GLN A 256 5.41 -11.49 16.21
N LEU A 257 5.27 -10.84 17.33
CA LEU A 257 4.13 -9.97 17.65
C LEU A 257 4.60 -8.52 17.71
N TYR A 258 3.99 -7.67 16.89
CA TYR A 258 4.30 -6.25 16.82
C TYR A 258 3.03 -5.41 16.98
N THR A 259 3.14 -4.32 17.68
CA THR A 259 2.09 -3.31 17.84
C THR A 259 2.42 -2.06 16.99
N ILE A 260 1.52 -1.10 16.96
CA ILE A 260 1.79 0.16 16.30
C ILE A 260 2.96 0.91 16.94
N ASP A 261 3.16 0.77 18.26
CA ASP A 261 4.23 1.44 19.01
C ASP A 261 5.61 0.92 18.58
N ASP A 262 5.73 -0.39 18.31
CA ASP A 262 6.97 -1.00 17.83
C ASP A 262 7.46 -0.42 16.48
N LEU A 263 6.54 0.11 15.67
CA LEU A 263 6.87 0.66 14.34
C LEU A 263 7.68 1.96 14.41
N PHE A 264 7.65 2.64 15.55
CA PHE A 264 8.34 3.92 15.78
C PHE A 264 9.66 3.78 16.56
N GLU A 265 9.99 2.57 17.01
CA GLU A 265 11.27 2.23 17.63
C GLU A 265 12.33 1.83 16.57
#